data_56ba06389df0a5b9f4b7ea36456049b0
#
_entry.id   56ba06389df0a5b9f4b7ea36456049b0
#
_cell.length_a   1.000
_cell.length_b   1.000
_cell.length_c   1.000
_cell.angle_alpha   90.00
_cell.angle_beta   90.00
_cell.angle_gamma   90.00
#
_symmetry.space_group_name_H-M   'P 1'
#
loop_
_entity.id
_entity.type
_entity.pdbx_description
1 polymer ?
#
loop_
_entity_poly.entity_id
_entity_poly.type
_entity_poly.pdbx_seq_one_letter_code
_entity_poly.pdbx_strand_id
1 'polypeptide(L)'
;LGTKNILKDIFSEIKNVPNERKKEFGQLVNSVKQLAEEKFNALQETFQNNPQTTESIDLSLPGNVTNIGARHPIQLVKNQIIDIFKRLGFAVQEDREIEDDWHNFTALNMPEDHPARDMQDTFFINVNPDVVLRTHTSSVQVRTMETQKPPIRILSPGRVFRNETISARSHCFF
;
A
#
# COMPACT_ATOMS: atom_id res chain seq x y z
N LEU A 1 16.43 8.39 -45.16
CA LEU A 1 17.83 8.00 -45.46
C LEU A 1 18.64 9.29 -45.57
N GLY A 2 19.47 9.60 -44.56
CA GLY A 2 20.18 10.87 -44.42
C GLY A 2 21.30 11.10 -45.42
N THR A 3 21.85 12.34 -45.40
CA THR A 3 22.93 12.77 -46.31
C THR A 3 24.28 12.02 -46.15
N LYS A 4 24.50 11.44 -44.96
CA LYS A 4 25.62 10.55 -44.66
C LYS A 4 25.08 9.15 -44.38
N ASN A 5 25.17 8.25 -45.32
CA ASN A 5 24.75 6.86 -45.12
C ASN A 5 25.71 5.89 -45.82
N ILE A 6 25.79 4.69 -45.29
CA ILE A 6 26.65 3.58 -45.77
C ILE A 6 26.39 3.27 -47.25
N LEU A 7 25.17 3.47 -47.74
CA LEU A 7 24.84 3.22 -49.14
C LEU A 7 25.60 4.15 -50.10
N LYS A 8 25.85 5.42 -49.71
CA LYS A 8 26.69 6.33 -50.53
C LYS A 8 28.14 5.91 -50.56
N ASP A 9 28.67 5.41 -49.49
CA ASP A 9 30.03 4.93 -49.41
C ASP A 9 30.20 3.69 -50.31
N ILE A 10 29.26 2.75 -50.29
CA ILE A 10 29.19 1.59 -51.15
C ILE A 10 29.09 2.00 -52.64
N PHE A 11 28.29 3.02 -52.97
CA PHE A 11 28.23 3.55 -54.33
C PHE A 11 29.55 4.17 -54.76
N SER A 12 30.34 4.77 -53.91
CA SER A 12 31.63 5.34 -54.23
C SER A 12 32.69 4.25 -54.54
N GLU A 13 32.54 3.05 -53.96
CA GLU A 13 33.43 1.92 -54.18
C GLU A 13 33.25 1.23 -55.56
N ILE A 14 32.20 1.56 -56.32
CA ILE A 14 32.02 1.09 -57.69
C ILE A 14 33.26 1.36 -58.57
N LYS A 15 33.98 2.42 -58.24
CA LYS A 15 35.22 2.77 -58.97
C LYS A 15 36.35 1.73 -58.86
N ASN A 16 36.35 0.99 -57.77
CA ASN A 16 37.37 0.01 -57.45
C ASN A 16 37.03 -1.42 -57.94
N VAL A 17 35.83 -1.62 -58.53
CA VAL A 17 35.36 -2.92 -59.02
C VAL A 17 35.83 -3.16 -60.45
N PRO A 18 36.33 -4.37 -60.80
CA PRO A 18 36.72 -4.76 -62.20
C PRO A 18 35.57 -4.54 -63.19
N ASN A 19 35.86 -4.08 -64.37
CA ASN A 19 34.89 -3.70 -65.40
C ASN A 19 33.86 -4.80 -65.73
N GLU A 20 34.29 -6.07 -65.65
CA GLU A 20 33.41 -7.22 -65.91
C GLU A 20 32.27 -7.39 -64.90
N ARG A 21 32.51 -7.01 -63.66
CA ARG A 21 31.51 -7.16 -62.54
C ARG A 21 30.80 -5.85 -62.14
N LYS A 22 31.10 -4.73 -62.74
CA LYS A 22 30.46 -3.43 -62.42
C LYS A 22 28.97 -3.45 -62.64
N LYS A 23 28.46 -4.16 -63.62
CA LYS A 23 27.07 -4.28 -63.97
C LYS A 23 26.27 -5.05 -62.87
N GLU A 24 26.86 -6.20 -62.45
CA GLU A 24 26.23 -7.02 -61.36
C GLU A 24 26.25 -6.31 -60.01
N PHE A 25 27.38 -5.67 -59.70
CA PHE A 25 27.52 -4.88 -58.48
C PHE A 25 26.54 -3.70 -58.46
N GLY A 26 26.36 -2.97 -59.55
CA GLY A 26 25.38 -1.88 -59.63
C GLY A 26 23.93 -2.36 -59.45
N GLN A 27 23.61 -3.54 -60.00
CA GLN A 27 22.26 -4.13 -59.79
C GLN A 27 22.02 -4.52 -58.34
N LEU A 28 23.02 -5.15 -57.68
CA LEU A 28 22.91 -5.52 -56.27
C LEU A 28 22.77 -4.31 -55.33
N VAL A 29 23.56 -3.25 -55.57
CA VAL A 29 23.48 -2.04 -54.74
C VAL A 29 22.13 -1.34 -54.94
N ASN A 30 21.59 -1.32 -56.17
CA ASN A 30 20.26 -0.76 -56.43
C ASN A 30 19.15 -1.59 -55.78
N SER A 31 19.23 -2.92 -55.79
CA SER A 31 18.24 -3.77 -55.12
C SER A 31 18.27 -3.57 -53.59
N VAL A 32 19.44 -3.46 -52.99
CA VAL A 32 19.59 -3.15 -51.56
C VAL A 32 19.01 -1.76 -51.22
N LYS A 33 19.26 -0.77 -52.09
CA LYS A 33 18.69 0.56 -51.93
C LYS A 33 17.15 0.53 -51.97
N GLN A 34 16.56 -0.14 -52.94
CA GLN A 34 15.11 -0.28 -53.05
C GLN A 34 14.51 -0.98 -51.83
N LEU A 35 15.09 -2.09 -51.38
CA LEU A 35 14.66 -2.78 -50.15
C LEU A 35 14.75 -1.90 -48.91
N ALA A 36 15.78 -1.08 -48.81
CA ALA A 36 15.94 -0.16 -47.68
C ALA A 36 14.89 0.97 -47.70
N GLU A 37 14.57 1.50 -48.90
CA GLU A 37 13.55 2.53 -49.08
C GLU A 37 12.13 1.96 -48.81
N GLU A 38 11.83 0.77 -49.30
CA GLU A 38 10.55 0.10 -49.03
C GLU A 38 10.35 -0.17 -47.53
N LYS A 39 11.34 -0.71 -46.83
CA LYS A 39 11.26 -0.91 -45.38
C LYS A 39 11.14 0.38 -44.61
N PHE A 40 11.85 1.42 -45.04
CA PHE A 40 11.73 2.74 -44.39
C PHE A 40 10.32 3.32 -44.53
N ASN A 41 9.77 3.28 -45.73
CA ASN A 41 8.42 3.77 -46.00
C ASN A 41 7.36 2.97 -45.23
N ALA A 42 7.48 1.63 -45.21
CA ALA A 42 6.55 0.79 -44.44
C ALA A 42 6.61 1.07 -42.95
N LEU A 43 7.80 1.31 -42.39
CA LEU A 43 7.94 1.70 -40.98
C LEU A 43 7.38 3.10 -40.75
N GLN A 44 7.63 4.04 -41.64
CA GLN A 44 7.09 5.40 -41.51
C GLN A 44 5.57 5.41 -41.54
N GLU A 45 4.93 4.61 -42.40
CA GLU A 45 3.47 4.44 -42.44
C GLU A 45 2.95 3.82 -41.15
N THR A 46 3.62 2.82 -40.56
CA THR A 46 3.24 2.23 -39.30
C THR A 46 3.32 3.24 -38.13
N PHE A 47 4.31 4.13 -38.13
CA PHE A 47 4.41 5.19 -37.12
C PHE A 47 3.38 6.32 -37.32
N GLN A 48 3.05 6.65 -38.56
CA GLN A 48 2.03 7.66 -38.84
C GLN A 48 0.60 7.16 -38.63
N ASN A 49 0.35 5.88 -38.91
CA ASN A 49 -0.97 5.26 -38.74
C ASN A 49 -1.22 4.70 -37.32
N ASN A 50 -0.26 4.78 -36.43
CA ASN A 50 -0.46 4.47 -35.02
C ASN A 50 -0.45 5.78 -34.24
N PRO A 51 -1.56 6.54 -34.21
CA PRO A 51 -1.71 7.62 -33.27
C PRO A 51 -1.73 6.95 -31.89
N GLN A 52 -0.58 6.85 -31.26
CA GLN A 52 -0.62 6.78 -29.79
C GLN A 52 -1.35 8.05 -29.37
N THR A 53 -2.65 7.92 -29.15
CA THR A 53 -3.39 8.83 -28.30
C THR A 53 -2.80 8.65 -26.89
N THR A 54 -1.58 9.13 -26.73
CA THR A 54 -1.18 9.53 -25.39
C THR A 54 -2.16 10.63 -25.04
N GLU A 55 -3.14 10.30 -24.21
CA GLU A 55 -3.88 11.31 -23.48
C GLU A 55 -2.81 12.20 -22.86
N SER A 56 -2.53 13.31 -23.51
CA SER A 56 -1.56 14.25 -22.99
C SER A 56 -2.23 14.86 -21.77
N ILE A 57 -1.83 14.39 -20.61
CA ILE A 57 -2.24 14.97 -19.34
C ILE A 57 -1.77 16.43 -19.40
N ASP A 58 -2.71 17.35 -19.36
CA ASP A 58 -2.39 18.78 -19.34
C ASP A 58 -1.78 19.11 -17.97
N LEU A 59 -0.47 19.22 -17.95
CA LEU A 59 0.30 19.54 -16.74
C LEU A 59 0.16 21.02 -16.34
N SER A 60 -0.46 21.88 -17.14
CA SER A 60 -0.73 23.27 -16.81
C SER A 60 -1.97 23.44 -15.92
N LEU A 61 -2.83 22.42 -15.88
CA LEU A 61 -4.01 22.40 -15.00
C LEU A 61 -3.56 22.21 -13.55
N PRO A 62 -4.14 22.97 -12.59
CA PRO A 62 -3.89 22.74 -11.20
C PRO A 62 -4.33 21.32 -10.82
N GLY A 63 -3.48 20.58 -10.09
CA GLY A 63 -3.81 19.24 -9.59
C GLY A 63 -5.08 19.26 -8.74
N ASN A 64 -5.78 18.12 -8.69
CA ASN A 64 -6.90 17.98 -7.77
C ASN A 64 -6.44 18.25 -6.34
N VAL A 65 -7.06 19.24 -5.72
CA VAL A 65 -6.81 19.57 -4.32
C VAL A 65 -7.32 18.38 -3.49
N THR A 66 -6.41 17.60 -2.92
CA THR A 66 -6.78 16.58 -1.95
C THR A 66 -7.25 17.31 -0.69
N ASN A 67 -8.51 17.14 -0.33
CA ASN A 67 -9.02 17.65 0.93
C ASN A 67 -8.25 16.97 2.08
N ILE A 68 -7.46 17.76 2.79
CA ILE A 68 -6.78 17.29 4.00
C ILE A 68 -7.86 17.02 5.04
N GLY A 69 -8.06 15.74 5.37
CA GLY A 69 -8.99 15.35 6.42
C GLY A 69 -8.54 15.83 7.79
N ALA A 70 -9.48 16.07 8.69
CA ALA A 70 -9.22 16.36 10.09
C ALA A 70 -9.17 15.06 10.92
N ARG A 71 -8.35 15.04 11.95
CA ARG A 71 -8.36 13.93 12.93
C ARG A 71 -9.58 14.04 13.82
N HIS A 72 -10.20 12.90 14.14
CA HIS A 72 -11.30 12.85 15.08
C HIS A 72 -10.86 13.38 16.47
N PRO A 73 -11.70 14.16 17.19
CA PRO A 73 -11.35 14.72 18.50
C PRO A 73 -10.85 13.69 19.51
N ILE A 74 -11.46 12.52 19.58
CA ILE A 74 -11.01 11.41 20.45
C ILE A 74 -9.56 11.01 20.12
N GLN A 75 -9.19 10.95 18.84
CA GLN A 75 -7.83 10.60 18.43
C GLN A 75 -6.82 11.69 18.83
N LEU A 76 -7.23 12.96 18.80
CA LEU A 76 -6.38 14.05 19.26
C LEU A 76 -6.10 13.94 20.76
N VAL A 77 -7.14 13.70 21.56
CA VAL A 77 -7.00 13.52 23.03
C VAL A 77 -6.19 12.27 23.34
N LYS A 78 -6.47 11.12 22.66
CA LYS A 78 -5.68 9.89 22.81
C LYS A 78 -4.20 10.18 22.59
N ASN A 79 -3.84 10.89 21.51
CA ASN A 79 -2.46 11.20 21.20
C ASN A 79 -1.81 12.11 22.26
N GLN A 80 -2.54 13.10 22.76
CA GLN A 80 -2.04 13.97 23.84
C GLN A 80 -1.74 13.17 25.12
N ILE A 81 -2.63 12.27 25.51
CA ILE A 81 -2.42 11.39 26.67
C ILE A 81 -1.18 10.52 26.45
N ILE A 82 -1.05 9.88 25.30
CA ILE A 82 0.10 9.05 24.94
C ILE A 82 1.40 9.86 25.05
N ASP A 83 1.44 11.07 24.52
CA ASP A 83 2.63 11.92 24.54
C ASP A 83 3.03 12.33 25.97
N ILE A 84 2.07 12.61 26.83
CA ILE A 84 2.31 12.91 28.25
C ILE A 84 2.95 11.69 28.96
N PHE A 85 2.35 10.51 28.83
CA PHE A 85 2.84 9.31 29.50
C PHE A 85 4.17 8.80 28.94
N LYS A 86 4.40 8.95 27.64
CA LYS A 86 5.74 8.67 27.05
C LYS A 86 6.84 9.50 27.70
N ARG A 87 6.58 10.79 27.94
CA ARG A 87 7.54 11.69 28.63
C ARG A 87 7.79 11.27 30.09
N LEU A 88 6.85 10.58 30.72
CA LEU A 88 6.98 10.00 32.05
C LEU A 88 7.66 8.62 32.06
N GLY A 89 8.08 8.12 30.89
CA GLY A 89 8.78 6.84 30.76
C GLY A 89 7.87 5.62 30.67
N PHE A 90 6.61 5.80 30.24
CA PHE A 90 5.72 4.67 29.94
C PHE A 90 5.90 4.20 28.49
N ALA A 91 5.95 2.91 28.30
CA ALA A 91 5.89 2.26 27.00
C ALA A 91 4.43 2.14 26.53
N VAL A 92 4.16 2.42 25.27
CA VAL A 92 2.82 2.20 24.71
C VAL A 92 2.77 0.76 24.19
N GLN A 93 1.76 0.03 24.66
CA GLN A 93 1.48 -1.35 24.26
C GLN A 93 0.06 -1.43 23.71
N GLU A 94 -0.08 -1.85 22.47
CA GLU A 94 -1.36 -2.16 21.84
C GLU A 94 -1.42 -3.66 21.56
N ASP A 95 -2.58 -4.27 21.70
CA ASP A 95 -2.81 -5.69 21.48
C ASP A 95 -4.17 -5.91 20.84
N ARG A 96 -4.51 -7.17 20.62
CA ARG A 96 -5.73 -7.61 19.92
C ARG A 96 -7.01 -7.15 20.61
N GLU A 97 -8.04 -6.93 19.83
CA GLU A 97 -9.39 -6.59 20.33
C GLU A 97 -10.22 -7.83 20.65
N ILE A 98 -9.88 -8.97 20.04
CA ILE A 98 -10.51 -10.27 20.32
C ILE A 98 -9.65 -11.02 21.30
N GLU A 99 -10.21 -11.38 22.44
CA GLU A 99 -9.51 -12.00 23.55
C GLU A 99 -10.17 -13.32 23.99
N ASP A 100 -9.38 -14.16 24.65
CA ASP A 100 -9.89 -15.30 25.37
C ASP A 100 -10.35 -14.90 26.78
N ASP A 101 -11.14 -15.76 27.42
CA ASP A 101 -11.65 -15.53 28.77
C ASP A 101 -10.53 -15.35 29.79
N TRP A 102 -9.45 -16.12 29.66
CA TRP A 102 -8.34 -16.05 30.59
C TRP A 102 -7.75 -14.65 30.71
N HIS A 103 -7.36 -14.06 29.57
CA HIS A 103 -6.72 -12.73 29.57
C HIS A 103 -7.70 -11.58 29.84
N ASN A 104 -8.99 -11.76 29.46
CA ASN A 104 -9.96 -10.72 29.67
C ASN A 104 -10.57 -10.72 31.09
N PHE A 105 -10.65 -11.88 31.75
CA PHE A 105 -11.32 -12.00 33.04
C PHE A 105 -10.52 -12.76 34.10
N THR A 106 -10.21 -14.03 33.86
CA THR A 106 -9.69 -14.94 34.88
C THR A 106 -8.37 -14.48 35.47
N ALA A 107 -7.41 -14.07 34.64
CA ALA A 107 -6.10 -13.56 35.07
C ALA A 107 -6.19 -12.23 35.84
N LEU A 108 -7.28 -11.50 35.69
CA LEU A 108 -7.58 -10.26 36.42
C LEU A 108 -8.39 -10.50 37.71
N ASN A 109 -8.49 -11.74 38.14
CA ASN A 109 -9.23 -12.16 39.34
C ASN A 109 -10.75 -11.86 39.27
N MET A 110 -11.33 -12.01 38.10
CA MET A 110 -12.79 -11.95 37.89
C MET A 110 -13.32 -13.39 37.85
N PRO A 111 -14.04 -13.84 38.90
CA PRO A 111 -14.61 -15.20 38.97
C PRO A 111 -15.73 -15.41 37.92
N GLU A 112 -16.14 -16.67 37.73
CA GLU A 112 -17.14 -17.02 36.72
C GLU A 112 -18.53 -16.38 36.96
N ASP A 113 -18.88 -16.14 38.22
CA ASP A 113 -20.12 -15.50 38.65
C ASP A 113 -20.06 -13.97 38.69
N HIS A 114 -18.96 -13.38 38.20
CA HIS A 114 -18.81 -11.92 38.22
C HIS A 114 -19.76 -11.26 37.20
N PRO A 115 -20.53 -10.21 37.59
CA PRO A 115 -21.50 -9.57 36.69
C PRO A 115 -20.95 -9.07 35.39
N ALA A 116 -19.67 -8.69 35.33
CA ALA A 116 -19.01 -8.24 34.08
C ALA A 116 -18.85 -9.34 33.02
N ARG A 117 -19.06 -10.61 33.40
CA ARG A 117 -19.08 -11.76 32.48
C ARG A 117 -20.45 -12.05 31.90
N ASP A 118 -21.48 -11.31 32.32
CA ASP A 118 -22.83 -11.51 31.80
C ASP A 118 -22.86 -11.27 30.29
N MET A 119 -23.53 -12.14 29.57
CA MET A 119 -23.75 -12.03 28.13
C MET A 119 -24.50 -10.74 27.74
N GLN A 120 -25.19 -10.11 28.71
CA GLN A 120 -25.84 -8.84 28.49
C GLN A 120 -24.85 -7.68 28.35
N ASP A 121 -23.68 -7.78 28.99
CA ASP A 121 -22.67 -6.72 29.01
C ASP A 121 -21.45 -7.01 28.14
N THR A 122 -21.26 -8.27 27.70
CA THR A 122 -20.10 -8.73 26.93
C THR A 122 -20.50 -9.31 25.59
N PHE A 123 -19.77 -8.96 24.55
CA PHE A 123 -19.89 -9.60 23.23
C PHE A 123 -19.08 -10.88 23.16
N PHE A 124 -19.74 -12.02 23.16
CA PHE A 124 -19.14 -13.32 22.91
C PHE A 124 -19.13 -13.60 21.41
N ILE A 125 -17.96 -13.91 20.88
CA ILE A 125 -17.78 -14.36 19.48
C ILE A 125 -17.95 -15.87 19.40
N ASN A 126 -17.43 -16.60 20.40
CA ASN A 126 -17.58 -18.03 20.55
C ASN A 126 -17.76 -18.35 22.04
N VAL A 127 -18.54 -19.37 22.33
CA VAL A 127 -18.89 -19.79 23.71
C VAL A 127 -18.17 -21.08 24.13
N ASN A 128 -17.45 -21.73 23.27
CA ASN A 128 -16.65 -22.91 23.65
C ASN A 128 -15.52 -23.19 22.64
N PRO A 129 -14.28 -22.76 22.91
CA PRO A 129 -13.83 -21.96 24.06
C PRO A 129 -14.38 -20.53 24.01
N ASP A 130 -14.50 -19.90 25.17
CA ASP A 130 -15.00 -18.53 25.29
C ASP A 130 -14.03 -17.53 24.67
N VAL A 131 -14.48 -16.90 23.60
CA VAL A 131 -13.79 -15.84 22.86
C VAL A 131 -14.67 -14.61 22.86
N VAL A 132 -14.13 -13.50 23.32
CA VAL A 132 -14.89 -12.26 23.56
C VAL A 132 -14.24 -11.06 22.84
N LEU A 133 -15.05 -10.03 22.59
CA LEU A 133 -14.52 -8.69 22.36
C LEU A 133 -14.13 -8.09 23.70
N ARG A 134 -12.90 -7.60 23.84
CA ARG A 134 -12.38 -7.09 25.11
C ARG A 134 -13.27 -6.01 25.69
N THR A 135 -13.62 -6.17 26.95
CA THR A 135 -14.44 -5.20 27.71
C THR A 135 -13.62 -4.06 28.32
N HIS A 136 -12.30 -4.26 28.38
CA HIS A 136 -11.30 -3.31 28.87
C HIS A 136 -9.94 -3.61 28.21
N THR A 137 -8.97 -2.72 28.37
CA THR A 137 -7.63 -2.89 27.80
C THR A 137 -6.63 -3.59 28.73
N SER A 138 -7.06 -4.05 29.93
CA SER A 138 -6.17 -4.70 30.91
C SER A 138 -5.68 -6.08 30.49
N SER A 139 -6.27 -6.70 29.48
CA SER A 139 -5.72 -7.91 28.84
C SER A 139 -4.30 -7.71 28.34
N VAL A 140 -3.99 -6.52 27.83
CA VAL A 140 -2.63 -6.14 27.44
C VAL A 140 -1.66 -6.17 28.61
N GLN A 141 -2.12 -5.78 29.80
CA GLN A 141 -1.33 -5.85 31.05
C GLN A 141 -0.97 -7.31 31.36
N VAL A 142 -1.93 -8.23 31.29
CA VAL A 142 -1.70 -9.66 31.53
C VAL A 142 -0.64 -10.20 30.59
N ARG A 143 -0.79 -9.98 29.29
CA ARG A 143 0.16 -10.43 28.27
C ARG A 143 1.54 -9.83 28.43
N THR A 144 1.62 -8.58 28.86
CA THR A 144 2.90 -7.95 29.15
C THR A 144 3.57 -8.60 30.36
N MET A 145 2.80 -8.92 31.41
CA MET A 145 3.33 -9.57 32.63
C MET A 145 3.77 -11.02 32.38
N GLU A 146 3.18 -11.71 31.42
CA GLU A 146 3.62 -13.06 31.02
C GLU A 146 4.99 -13.04 30.33
N THR A 147 5.32 -11.93 29.67
CA THR A 147 6.54 -11.82 28.85
C THR A 147 7.64 -10.99 29.50
N GLN A 148 7.29 -10.08 30.42
CA GLN A 148 8.23 -9.13 31.02
C GLN A 148 8.22 -9.22 32.55
N LYS A 149 9.41 -9.05 33.14
CA LYS A 149 9.57 -8.95 34.59
C LYS A 149 9.42 -7.50 35.06
N PRO A 150 8.85 -7.25 36.25
CA PRO A 150 8.83 -5.93 36.85
C PRO A 150 10.24 -5.32 37.00
N PRO A 151 10.37 -3.98 36.94
CA PRO A 151 9.28 -2.99 36.93
C PRO A 151 8.67 -2.77 35.55
N ILE A 152 7.34 -2.77 35.46
CA ILE A 152 6.58 -2.57 34.21
C ILE A 152 5.89 -1.20 34.28
N ARG A 153 6.05 -0.41 33.22
CA ARG A 153 5.37 0.88 33.02
C ARG A 153 4.78 0.91 31.63
N ILE A 154 3.51 0.58 31.50
CA ILE A 154 2.82 0.54 30.21
C ILE A 154 1.59 1.43 30.21
N LEU A 155 1.26 1.93 29.04
CA LEU A 155 0.01 2.57 28.70
C LEU A 155 -0.64 1.75 27.58
N SER A 156 -1.85 1.29 27.79
CA SER A 156 -2.59 0.43 26.85
C SER A 156 -3.78 1.16 26.26
N PRO A 157 -3.59 2.07 25.31
CA PRO A 157 -4.69 2.75 24.63
C PRO A 157 -5.36 1.78 23.66
N GLY A 158 -6.69 1.71 23.67
CA GLY A 158 -7.38 0.83 22.75
C GLY A 158 -8.90 1.00 22.82
N ARG A 159 -9.56 0.44 21.83
CA ARG A 159 -11.01 0.36 21.80
C ARG A 159 -11.48 -0.76 22.72
N VAL A 160 -12.58 -0.53 23.39
CA VAL A 160 -13.29 -1.51 24.22
C VAL A 160 -14.72 -1.64 23.75
N PHE A 161 -15.37 -2.75 24.11
CA PHE A 161 -16.67 -3.11 23.58
C PHE A 161 -17.59 -3.50 24.73
N ARG A 162 -18.83 -2.99 24.70
CA ARG A 162 -19.87 -3.35 25.66
C ARG A 162 -21.18 -3.56 24.96
N ASN A 163 -21.88 -4.60 25.34
CA ASN A 163 -23.20 -4.92 24.81
C ASN A 163 -24.28 -4.15 25.57
N GLU A 164 -24.28 -2.83 25.45
CA GLU A 164 -25.23 -1.94 26.14
C GLU A 164 -26.32 -1.47 25.18
N THR A 165 -27.45 -1.07 25.73
CA THR A 165 -28.51 -0.41 24.96
C THR A 165 -28.02 0.94 24.45
N ILE A 166 -28.06 1.12 23.15
CA ILE A 166 -27.58 2.36 22.49
C ILE A 166 -28.45 3.53 22.90
N SER A 167 -27.83 4.60 23.35
CA SER A 167 -28.47 5.86 23.71
C SER A 167 -27.63 7.05 23.23
N ALA A 168 -28.12 8.27 23.44
CA ALA A 168 -27.33 9.48 23.13
C ALA A 168 -26.04 9.61 23.97
N ARG A 169 -25.90 8.85 25.05
CA ARG A 169 -24.75 8.88 25.97
C ARG A 169 -23.97 7.57 26.02
N SER A 170 -24.50 6.51 25.44
CA SER A 170 -23.92 5.17 25.50
C SER A 170 -23.95 4.54 24.12
N HIS A 171 -22.82 4.01 23.72
CA HIS A 171 -22.66 3.31 22.45
C HIS A 171 -21.85 2.03 22.68
N CYS A 172 -22.14 0.97 21.92
CA CYS A 172 -21.48 -0.33 22.08
C CYS A 172 -19.97 -0.34 21.74
N PHE A 173 -19.47 0.70 21.11
CA PHE A 173 -18.06 0.82 20.70
C PHE A 173 -17.45 2.10 21.25
N PHE A 174 -16.45 1.99 22.11
CA PHE A 174 -15.74 3.10 22.74
C PHE A 174 -14.24 3.11 22.40
#